data_a1af3e01b36965d9e86fc161d83d0588
#
_entry.id   a1af3e01b36965d9e86fc161d83d0588
#
_cell.length_a   1.000
_cell.length_b   1.000
_cell.length_c   1.000
_cell.angle_alpha   90.00
_cell.angle_beta   90.00
_cell.angle_gamma   90.00
#
_symmetry.space_group_name_H-M   'P 1'
#
loop_
_entity.id
_entity.type
_entity.pdbx_description
1 polymer ?
#
loop_
_entity_poly.entity_id
_entity_poly.type
_entity_poly.pdbx_seq_one_letter_code
_entity_poly.pdbx_strand_id
1 'polypeptide(L)'
;YATIGPDDIGGVMLSGHSDVVPTRGQHWNSDPYQIKSDDNAFYGRGACDMKGFIACALASVPQMVDLKLKTPIHLAFSYDEEIGCVGVKKLINVMEDFEIKPRIGLIGEPTDMKMIIGHKGKAAFKVILTGSSCHSAYITNGVNAVEYAAELVSFIRKMNLKMQQQPLDNS
;
A
#
# COMPACT_ATOMS: atom_id res chain seq x y z
N TYR A 1 8.79 1.28 16.28
CA TYR A 1 9.87 0.30 16.08
C TYR A 1 10.29 -0.31 17.42
N ALA A 2 10.48 -1.62 17.44
CA ALA A 2 10.95 -2.35 18.60
C ALA A 2 11.85 -3.51 18.16
N THR A 3 12.81 -3.90 19.03
CA THR A 3 13.71 -5.03 18.79
C THR A 3 13.56 -6.06 19.92
N ILE A 4 13.53 -7.32 19.54
CA ILE A 4 13.48 -8.47 20.46
C ILE A 4 14.68 -9.36 20.14
N GLY A 5 15.51 -9.64 21.14
CA GLY A 5 16.75 -10.42 20.98
C GLY A 5 17.99 -9.54 21.04
N PRO A 6 19.16 -10.00 20.55
CA PRO A 6 20.42 -9.26 20.58
C PRO A 6 20.34 -8.00 19.72
N ASP A 7 21.13 -6.99 20.05
CA ASP A 7 21.19 -5.70 19.36
C ASP A 7 22.51 -5.46 18.62
N ASP A 8 23.38 -6.44 18.63
CA ASP A 8 24.74 -6.40 18.05
C ASP A 8 24.84 -6.98 16.63
N ILE A 9 23.74 -7.50 16.11
CA ILE A 9 23.66 -8.08 14.74
C ILE A 9 22.36 -7.65 14.04
N GLY A 10 22.40 -7.53 12.72
CA GLY A 10 21.21 -7.32 11.91
C GLY A 10 20.33 -8.55 11.88
N GLY A 11 19.00 -8.36 11.98
CA GLY A 11 18.00 -9.41 12.08
C GLY A 11 16.95 -9.35 10.99
N VAL A 12 15.78 -9.87 11.33
CA VAL A 12 14.58 -9.89 10.46
C VAL A 12 13.61 -8.81 10.95
N MET A 13 13.19 -7.95 10.06
CA MET A 13 12.16 -6.95 10.34
C MET A 13 10.80 -7.43 9.85
N LEU A 14 9.82 -7.41 10.74
CA LEU A 14 8.40 -7.60 10.44
C LEU A 14 7.77 -6.21 10.28
N SER A 15 7.35 -5.88 9.08
CA SER A 15 6.82 -4.57 8.75
C SER A 15 5.35 -4.64 8.35
N GLY A 16 4.58 -3.66 8.78
CA GLY A 16 3.18 -3.50 8.43
C GLY A 16 2.67 -2.08 8.65
N HIS A 17 1.50 -1.78 8.07
CA HIS A 17 0.82 -0.52 8.29
C HIS A 17 -0.46 -0.68 9.12
N SER A 18 -0.81 0.36 9.88
CA SER A 18 -1.95 0.34 10.81
C SER A 18 -3.20 1.04 10.26
N ASP A 19 -3.06 1.85 9.23
CA ASP A 19 -4.17 2.52 8.57
C ASP A 19 -4.93 1.57 7.63
N VAL A 20 -6.10 2.00 7.21
CA VAL A 20 -7.01 1.21 6.36
C VAL A 20 -7.77 2.14 5.43
N VAL A 21 -8.16 1.64 4.25
CA VAL A 21 -9.04 2.38 3.35
C VAL A 21 -10.44 2.58 3.93
N PRO A 22 -11.13 3.69 3.60
CA PRO A 22 -12.50 3.94 4.05
C PRO A 22 -13.48 2.87 3.59
N THR A 23 -14.55 2.66 4.36
CA THR A 23 -15.66 1.73 4.01
C THR A 23 -16.80 2.41 3.30
N ARG A 24 -16.73 3.73 3.10
CA ARG A 24 -17.81 4.52 2.48
C ARG A 24 -18.15 3.99 1.08
N GLY A 25 -19.42 3.77 0.83
CA GLY A 25 -19.92 3.26 -0.45
C GLY A 25 -19.74 1.76 -0.67
N GLN A 26 -19.30 1.01 0.33
CA GLN A 26 -19.20 -0.45 0.32
C GLN A 26 -20.33 -1.09 1.10
N HIS A 27 -20.82 -2.23 0.61
CA HIS A 27 -21.80 -3.05 1.32
C HIS A 27 -21.08 -4.04 2.24
N TRP A 28 -21.49 -4.09 3.52
CA TRP A 28 -20.94 -4.98 4.52
C TRP A 28 -22.06 -5.77 5.20
N ASN A 29 -21.81 -7.06 5.49
CA ASN A 29 -22.74 -7.93 6.19
C ASN A 29 -22.70 -7.79 7.73
N SER A 30 -21.74 -7.01 8.24
CA SER A 30 -21.56 -6.66 9.66
C SER A 30 -20.90 -5.30 9.74
N ASP A 31 -20.82 -4.70 10.93
CA ASP A 31 -20.07 -3.46 11.13
C ASP A 31 -18.60 -3.69 10.74
N PRO A 32 -18.06 -2.98 9.75
CA PRO A 32 -16.69 -3.19 9.29
C PRO A 32 -15.61 -2.82 10.33
N TYR A 33 -15.96 -2.03 11.35
CA TYR A 33 -15.04 -1.60 12.41
C TYR A 33 -15.20 -2.40 13.72
N GLN A 34 -16.09 -3.38 13.73
CA GLN A 34 -16.20 -4.36 14.82
C GLN A 34 -15.82 -5.73 14.31
N ILE A 35 -14.74 -6.29 14.88
CA ILE A 35 -14.26 -7.60 14.45
C ILE A 35 -15.34 -8.65 14.70
N LYS A 36 -15.70 -9.38 13.67
CA LYS A 36 -16.55 -10.56 13.75
C LYS A 36 -15.69 -11.79 13.51
N SER A 37 -15.85 -12.81 14.32
CA SER A 37 -15.15 -14.08 14.13
C SER A 37 -16.14 -15.22 13.99
N ASP A 38 -15.76 -16.21 13.21
CA ASP A 38 -16.33 -17.54 13.21
C ASP A 38 -15.19 -18.58 13.38
N ASP A 39 -15.51 -19.87 13.26
CA ASP A 39 -14.55 -20.95 13.50
C ASP A 39 -13.34 -20.93 12.54
N ASN A 40 -13.40 -20.21 11.44
CA ASN A 40 -12.41 -20.25 10.36
C ASN A 40 -11.80 -18.90 10.02
N ALA A 41 -12.44 -17.77 10.36
CA ALA A 41 -11.99 -16.47 9.89
C ALA A 41 -12.37 -15.30 10.81
N PHE A 42 -11.62 -14.21 10.65
CA PHE A 42 -11.95 -12.89 11.18
C PHE A 42 -12.42 -11.98 10.06
N TYR A 43 -13.51 -11.26 10.31
CA TYR A 43 -14.12 -10.34 9.37
C TYR A 43 -14.09 -8.92 9.92
N GLY A 44 -13.61 -7.99 9.12
CA GLY A 44 -13.57 -6.57 9.46
C GLY A 44 -12.63 -5.80 8.54
N ARG A 45 -12.79 -4.50 8.46
CA ARG A 45 -11.88 -3.64 7.71
C ARG A 45 -10.48 -3.69 8.34
N GLY A 46 -9.46 -4.02 7.53
CA GLY A 46 -8.08 -4.17 7.98
C GLY A 46 -7.76 -5.54 8.58
N ALA A 47 -8.72 -6.48 8.67
CA ALA A 47 -8.42 -7.82 9.17
C ALA A 47 -7.42 -8.55 8.26
N CYS A 48 -7.57 -8.43 6.93
CA CYS A 48 -6.66 -9.00 5.95
C CYS A 48 -5.53 -8.03 5.58
N ASP A 49 -5.85 -6.78 5.32
CA ASP A 49 -4.95 -5.72 4.90
C ASP A 49 -4.90 -4.63 5.98
N MET A 50 -3.85 -4.59 6.81
CA MET A 50 -2.98 -5.73 7.13
C MET A 50 -2.81 -5.90 8.64
N LYS A 51 -3.83 -5.47 9.43
CA LYS A 51 -3.80 -5.56 10.91
C LYS A 51 -3.75 -7.01 11.42
N GLY A 52 -4.25 -7.97 10.62
CA GLY A 52 -4.12 -9.39 10.96
C GLY A 52 -2.66 -9.83 11.08
N PHE A 53 -1.79 -9.40 10.16
CA PHE A 53 -0.36 -9.65 10.26
C PHE A 53 0.24 -8.99 11.51
N ILE A 54 -0.10 -7.73 11.77
CA ILE A 54 0.36 -7.01 12.97
C ILE A 54 -0.06 -7.75 14.23
N ALA A 55 -1.32 -8.19 14.29
CA ALA A 55 -1.85 -8.95 15.43
C ALA A 55 -1.10 -10.25 15.64
N CYS A 56 -0.81 -11.02 14.58
CA CYS A 56 -0.01 -12.23 14.65
C CYS A 56 1.42 -11.96 15.14
N ALA A 57 2.07 -10.91 14.62
CA ALA A 57 3.40 -10.50 15.05
C ALA A 57 3.43 -10.15 16.53
N LEU A 58 2.46 -9.35 16.99
CA LEU A 58 2.35 -8.95 18.41
C LEU A 58 1.99 -10.14 19.33
N ALA A 59 1.10 -11.02 18.90
CA ALA A 59 0.74 -12.22 19.68
C ALA A 59 1.92 -13.18 19.84
N SER A 60 2.90 -13.14 18.93
CA SER A 60 4.09 -13.98 19.01
C SER A 60 5.19 -13.39 19.91
N VAL A 61 5.08 -12.14 20.35
CA VAL A 61 6.11 -11.46 21.16
C VAL A 61 6.46 -12.21 22.45
N PRO A 62 5.50 -12.70 23.27
CA PRO A 62 5.85 -13.45 24.47
C PRO A 62 6.75 -14.65 24.18
N GLN A 63 6.40 -15.43 23.14
CA GLN A 63 7.20 -16.57 22.72
C GLN A 63 8.59 -16.15 22.19
N MET A 64 8.68 -15.06 21.44
CA MET A 64 9.96 -14.54 20.96
C MET A 64 10.89 -14.14 22.10
N VAL A 65 10.35 -13.55 23.18
CA VAL A 65 11.12 -13.15 24.38
C VAL A 65 11.62 -14.40 25.11
N ASP A 66 10.77 -15.44 25.27
CA ASP A 66 11.12 -16.65 26.00
C ASP A 66 12.18 -17.50 25.29
N LEU A 67 12.22 -17.45 23.96
CA LEU A 67 13.12 -18.30 23.14
C LEU A 67 14.60 -17.89 23.17
N LYS A 68 14.97 -16.77 23.82
CA LYS A 68 16.36 -16.26 23.84
C LYS A 68 16.97 -16.23 22.44
N LEU A 69 16.37 -15.47 21.55
CA LEU A 69 16.72 -15.40 20.14
C LEU A 69 18.22 -15.13 19.93
N LYS A 70 18.85 -15.84 18.99
CA LYS A 70 20.23 -15.61 18.54
C LYS A 70 20.30 -14.56 17.43
N THR A 71 19.20 -14.30 16.76
CA THR A 71 19.04 -13.31 15.70
C THR A 71 17.83 -12.45 16.08
N PRO A 72 17.95 -11.12 16.09
CA PRO A 72 16.86 -10.26 16.52
C PRO A 72 15.70 -10.27 15.54
N ILE A 73 14.51 -10.05 16.10
CA ILE A 73 13.31 -9.70 15.34
C ILE A 73 12.96 -8.26 15.63
N HIS A 74 12.79 -7.49 14.57
CA HIS A 74 12.41 -6.09 14.64
C HIS A 74 10.95 -5.95 14.23
N LEU A 75 10.16 -5.21 15.02
CA LEU A 75 8.78 -4.84 14.69
C LEU A 75 8.79 -3.39 14.21
N ALA A 76 8.35 -3.17 12.98
CA ALA A 76 8.37 -1.87 12.33
C ALA A 76 6.98 -1.56 11.76
N PHE A 77 6.15 -0.85 12.53
CA PHE A 77 4.78 -0.52 12.11
C PHE A 77 4.69 0.94 11.71
N SER A 78 4.11 1.15 10.55
CA SER A 78 3.90 2.47 9.94
C SER A 78 2.41 2.83 9.90
N TYR A 79 2.12 3.97 9.31
CA TYR A 79 0.79 4.52 9.09
C TYR A 79 0.77 5.25 7.73
N ASP A 80 -0.41 5.63 7.24
CA ASP A 80 -0.57 6.34 5.98
C ASP A 80 0.07 5.61 4.77
N GLU A 81 -0.02 4.26 4.77
CA GLU A 81 0.36 3.45 3.63
C GLU A 81 -0.62 3.67 2.48
N GLU A 82 -1.92 3.59 2.77
CA GLU A 82 -3.04 3.60 1.83
C GLU A 82 -3.18 4.91 1.03
N ILE A 83 -2.51 5.96 1.47
CA ILE A 83 -2.45 7.24 0.78
C ILE A 83 -1.11 7.49 0.07
N GLY A 84 -0.31 6.44 -0.11
CA GLY A 84 0.94 6.45 -0.88
C GLY A 84 2.21 6.31 -0.05
N CYS A 85 2.20 5.46 0.97
CA CYS A 85 3.35 5.11 1.82
C CYS A 85 3.98 6.36 2.48
N VAL A 86 3.15 7.31 2.94
CA VAL A 86 3.65 8.60 3.44
C VAL A 86 4.31 8.45 4.80
N GLY A 87 3.69 7.67 5.70
CA GLY A 87 4.14 7.54 7.08
C GLY A 87 5.46 6.78 7.24
N VAL A 88 5.70 5.77 6.40
CA VAL A 88 6.92 4.95 6.46
C VAL A 88 8.21 5.76 6.26
N LYS A 89 8.13 6.90 5.55
CA LYS A 89 9.29 7.78 5.34
C LYS A 89 9.94 8.26 6.63
N LYS A 90 9.11 8.56 7.65
CA LYS A 90 9.63 8.95 8.97
C LYS A 90 10.34 7.80 9.67
N LEU A 91 9.81 6.60 9.56
CA LEU A 91 10.44 5.40 10.09
C LEU A 91 11.77 5.11 9.41
N ILE A 92 11.83 5.22 8.07
CA ILE A 92 13.06 5.04 7.30
C ILE A 92 14.12 6.03 7.75
N ASN A 93 13.78 7.32 7.87
CA ASN A 93 14.74 8.34 8.32
C ASN A 93 15.33 8.02 9.71
N VAL A 94 14.50 7.54 10.64
CA VAL A 94 15.01 7.09 11.95
C VAL A 94 15.92 5.88 11.83
N MET A 95 15.59 4.94 10.94
CA MET A 95 16.40 3.73 10.72
C MET A 95 17.71 4.01 9.98
N GLU A 96 17.83 5.13 9.27
CA GLU A 96 19.09 5.54 8.63
C GLU A 96 20.20 5.78 9.66
N ASP A 97 19.84 6.24 10.88
CA ASP A 97 20.78 6.51 11.97
C ASP A 97 21.15 5.25 12.78
N PHE A 98 20.54 4.09 12.49
CA PHE A 98 20.88 2.86 13.21
C PHE A 98 22.27 2.34 12.78
N GLU A 99 23.13 2.06 13.75
CA GLU A 99 24.43 1.43 13.50
C GLU A 99 24.25 0.04 12.85
N ILE A 100 23.28 -0.73 13.36
CA ILE A 100 22.97 -2.06 12.88
C ILE A 100 21.56 -2.06 12.31
N LYS A 101 21.45 -2.37 11.04
CA LYS A 101 20.19 -2.39 10.29
C LYS A 101 19.68 -3.82 10.12
N PRO A 102 18.35 -4.03 10.06
CA PRO A 102 17.79 -5.32 9.67
C PRO A 102 18.38 -5.81 8.34
N ARG A 103 18.65 -7.10 8.25
CA ARG A 103 19.18 -7.72 7.02
C ARG A 103 18.09 -8.09 6.03
N ILE A 104 16.90 -8.40 6.54
CA ILE A 104 15.75 -8.84 5.76
C ILE A 104 14.52 -8.12 6.30
N GLY A 105 13.67 -7.60 5.41
CA GLY A 105 12.34 -7.09 5.72
C GLY A 105 11.27 -8.02 5.18
N LEU A 106 10.36 -8.44 6.05
CA LEU A 106 9.11 -9.11 5.69
C LEU A 106 7.98 -8.09 5.84
N ILE A 107 7.35 -7.77 4.73
CA ILE A 107 6.18 -6.88 4.67
C ILE A 107 4.96 -7.80 4.61
N GLY A 108 4.10 -7.70 5.60
CA GLY A 108 3.00 -8.66 5.81
C GLY A 108 1.74 -8.38 5.00
N GLU A 109 1.89 -7.90 3.78
CA GLU A 109 0.78 -7.70 2.86
C GLU A 109 0.09 -9.01 2.46
N PRO A 110 -1.22 -8.99 2.14
CA PRO A 110 -1.99 -10.20 1.82
C PRO A 110 -1.63 -10.75 0.43
N THR A 111 -0.69 -11.67 0.37
CA THR A 111 -0.16 -12.28 -0.86
C THR A 111 -0.52 -13.77 -1.01
N ASP A 112 -1.52 -14.27 -0.30
CA ASP A 112 -1.83 -15.71 -0.20
C ASP A 112 -0.61 -16.55 0.23
N MET A 113 0.19 -16.02 1.15
CA MET A 113 1.45 -16.62 1.63
C MET A 113 2.50 -16.86 0.53
N LYS A 114 2.37 -16.18 -0.61
CA LYS A 114 3.37 -16.23 -1.68
C LYS A 114 4.45 -15.18 -1.43
N MET A 115 5.68 -15.53 -1.72
CA MET A 115 6.79 -14.58 -1.69
C MET A 115 6.73 -13.68 -2.92
N ILE A 116 6.50 -12.38 -2.70
CA ILE A 116 6.50 -11.35 -3.74
C ILE A 116 7.75 -10.48 -3.52
N ILE A 117 8.57 -10.37 -4.52
CA ILE A 117 9.85 -9.65 -4.45
C ILE A 117 9.83 -8.28 -5.15
N GLY A 118 8.71 -7.92 -5.72
CA GLY A 118 8.52 -6.63 -6.40
C GLY A 118 7.07 -6.38 -6.76
N HIS A 119 6.74 -5.15 -7.09
CA HIS A 119 5.41 -4.75 -7.51
C HIS A 119 5.47 -3.67 -8.59
N LYS A 120 4.35 -3.48 -9.30
CA LYS A 120 4.22 -2.41 -10.29
C LYS A 120 4.22 -1.05 -9.61
N GLY A 121 4.94 -0.10 -10.20
CA GLY A 121 4.90 1.29 -9.77
C GLY A 121 3.53 1.93 -10.06
N LYS A 122 3.19 2.99 -9.32
CA LYS A 122 1.98 3.80 -9.49
C LYS A 122 2.39 5.25 -9.71
N ALA A 123 1.81 5.88 -10.75
CA ALA A 123 1.90 7.31 -10.95
C ALA A 123 0.49 7.88 -11.17
N ALA A 124 0.19 9.00 -10.52
CA ALA A 124 -1.07 9.70 -10.67
C ALA A 124 -0.83 11.09 -11.27
N PHE A 125 -1.64 11.45 -12.26
CA PHE A 125 -1.53 12.72 -12.95
C PHE A 125 -2.88 13.44 -12.92
N LYS A 126 -2.84 14.76 -12.78
CA LYS A 126 -3.98 15.63 -12.99
C LYS A 126 -3.74 16.42 -14.27
N VAL A 127 -4.65 16.28 -15.23
CA VAL A 127 -4.61 17.07 -16.46
C VAL A 127 -5.73 18.11 -16.40
N ILE A 128 -5.41 19.35 -16.70
CA ILE A 128 -6.36 20.46 -16.76
C ILE A 128 -6.35 20.97 -18.20
N LEU A 129 -7.52 20.97 -18.82
CA LEU A 129 -7.72 21.47 -20.17
C LEU A 129 -8.51 22.77 -20.08
N THR A 130 -7.93 23.85 -20.64
CA THR A 130 -8.55 25.18 -20.64
C THR A 130 -8.99 25.51 -22.06
N GLY A 131 -10.26 25.77 -22.22
CA GLY A 131 -10.82 26.26 -23.48
C GLY A 131 -10.91 27.78 -23.57
N SER A 132 -11.43 28.25 -24.68
CA SER A 132 -11.75 29.68 -24.90
C SER A 132 -13.23 29.81 -25.27
N SER A 133 -13.97 30.58 -24.50
CA SER A 133 -15.39 30.86 -24.78
C SER A 133 -15.58 31.77 -25.97
N CYS A 134 -16.65 31.55 -26.73
CA CYS A 134 -17.07 32.39 -27.81
C CYS A 134 -18.60 32.44 -27.89
N HIS A 135 -19.14 33.36 -28.69
CA HIS A 135 -20.56 33.36 -28.99
C HIS A 135 -20.93 32.15 -29.84
N SER A 136 -22.07 31.50 -29.53
CA SER A 136 -22.52 30.27 -30.20
C SER A 136 -22.66 30.38 -31.73
N ALA A 137 -22.92 31.57 -32.25
CA ALA A 137 -22.95 31.79 -33.70
C ALA A 137 -21.56 31.79 -34.36
N TYR A 138 -20.47 31.85 -33.59
CA TYR A 138 -19.10 31.95 -34.05
C TYR A 138 -18.19 30.92 -33.40
N ILE A 139 -18.64 29.67 -33.42
CA ILE A 139 -17.97 28.59 -32.70
C ILE A 139 -16.50 28.34 -33.13
N THR A 140 -16.15 28.75 -34.35
CA THR A 140 -14.77 28.68 -34.87
C THR A 140 -13.80 29.64 -34.17
N ASN A 141 -14.33 30.63 -33.42
CA ASN A 141 -13.53 31.61 -32.67
C ASN A 141 -13.24 31.12 -31.23
N GLY A 142 -13.82 30.00 -30.82
CA GLY A 142 -13.63 29.42 -29.51
C GLY A 142 -12.83 28.13 -29.54
N VAL A 143 -12.54 27.63 -28.34
CA VAL A 143 -11.89 26.32 -28.15
C VAL A 143 -12.70 25.53 -27.11
N ASN A 144 -13.27 24.42 -27.55
CA ASN A 144 -14.06 23.55 -26.66
C ASN A 144 -13.15 22.57 -25.95
N ALA A 145 -12.86 22.81 -24.66
CA ALA A 145 -12.00 21.95 -23.87
C ALA A 145 -12.53 20.51 -23.72
N VAL A 146 -13.85 20.29 -23.86
CA VAL A 146 -14.44 18.93 -23.77
C VAL A 146 -14.06 18.08 -24.98
N GLU A 147 -13.94 18.64 -26.17
CA GLU A 147 -13.49 17.93 -27.36
C GLU A 147 -12.06 17.40 -27.19
N TYR A 148 -11.16 18.27 -26.71
CA TYR A 148 -9.77 17.87 -26.40
C TYR A 148 -9.69 16.88 -25.25
N ALA A 149 -10.60 16.98 -24.26
CA ALA A 149 -10.69 15.97 -23.20
C ALA A 149 -11.09 14.60 -23.76
N ALA A 150 -12.02 14.54 -24.69
CA ALA A 150 -12.43 13.32 -25.36
C ALA A 150 -11.28 12.69 -26.18
N GLU A 151 -10.50 13.50 -26.86
CA GLU A 151 -9.29 13.05 -27.57
C GLU A 151 -8.25 12.47 -26.61
N LEU A 152 -7.98 13.17 -25.49
CA LEU A 152 -7.07 12.69 -24.46
C LEU A 152 -7.52 11.35 -23.89
N VAL A 153 -8.79 11.20 -23.56
CA VAL A 153 -9.35 9.93 -23.06
C VAL A 153 -9.18 8.81 -24.10
N SER A 154 -9.44 9.12 -25.37
CA SER A 154 -9.26 8.18 -26.50
C SER A 154 -7.79 7.76 -26.65
N PHE A 155 -6.87 8.71 -26.49
CA PHE A 155 -5.43 8.42 -26.49
C PHE A 155 -5.02 7.49 -25.35
N ILE A 156 -5.44 7.80 -24.12
CA ILE A 156 -5.16 6.98 -22.93
C ILE A 156 -5.70 5.56 -23.13
N ARG A 157 -6.92 5.43 -23.65
CA ARG A 157 -7.51 4.12 -23.95
C ARG A 157 -6.67 3.32 -24.97
N LYS A 158 -6.20 3.96 -26.03
CA LYS A 158 -5.33 3.32 -27.02
C LYS A 158 -4.00 2.85 -26.41
N MET A 159 -3.40 3.68 -25.56
CA MET A 159 -2.21 3.30 -24.80
C MET A 159 -2.45 2.07 -23.94
N ASN A 160 -3.55 2.07 -23.16
CA ASN A 160 -3.90 0.94 -22.30
C ASN A 160 -4.05 -0.37 -23.11
N LEU A 161 -4.76 -0.34 -24.24
CA LEU A 161 -4.91 -1.50 -25.11
C LEU A 161 -3.56 -2.00 -25.65
N LYS A 162 -2.66 -1.08 -26.01
CA LYS A 162 -1.30 -1.44 -26.46
C LYS A 162 -0.48 -2.09 -25.33
N MET A 163 -0.56 -1.55 -24.11
CA MET A 163 0.13 -2.12 -22.96
C MET A 163 -0.38 -3.51 -22.57
N GLN A 164 -1.70 -3.75 -22.68
CA GLN A 164 -2.28 -5.07 -22.42
C GLN A 164 -1.81 -6.15 -23.40
N GLN A 165 -1.36 -5.77 -24.59
CA GLN A 165 -0.83 -6.70 -25.61
C GLN A 165 0.67 -7.01 -25.39
N GLN A 166 1.37 -6.25 -24.54
CA GLN A 166 2.76 -6.52 -24.24
C GLN A 166 2.83 -7.67 -23.23
N PRO A 167 3.73 -8.65 -23.42
CA PRO A 167 3.96 -9.66 -22.40
C PRO A 167 4.39 -8.99 -21.11
N LEU A 168 3.90 -9.51 -19.98
CA LEU A 168 4.40 -9.09 -18.66
C LEU A 168 5.89 -9.40 -18.64
N ASP A 169 6.70 -8.38 -18.43
CA ASP A 169 8.12 -8.56 -18.17
C ASP A 169 8.26 -9.32 -16.85
N ASN A 170 8.62 -10.59 -16.93
CA ASN A 170 8.83 -11.49 -15.80
C ASN A 170 10.31 -11.47 -15.35
N SER A 171 11.05 -10.41 -15.71
CA SER A 171 12.45 -10.25 -15.32
C SER A 171 12.61 -9.73 -13.88
#